data_f83c904f420e74b5a496418bd7d41213
#
_entry.id   f83c904f420e74b5a496418bd7d41213
#
_cell.length_a   1.000
_cell.length_b   1.000
_cell.length_c   1.000
_cell.angle_alpha   90.00
_cell.angle_beta   90.00
_cell.angle_gamma   90.00
#
_symmetry.space_group_name_H-M   'P 1'
#
loop_
_entity.id
_entity.type
_entity.pdbx_description
1 polymer ?
#
loop_
_entity_poly.entity_id
_entity_poly.type
_entity_poly.pdbx_seq_one_letter_code
_entity_poly.pdbx_strand_id
1 'polypeptide(L)'
;MQDFGVNLICVEDGIDSSKDAGKLMISVLSAVAEIERENIRVQTMEGRIQKAREGKWNGGFAPYGYKLEKGQLFINEEEAAAIRVIFDQYVHTDTGANGLAKYLATHGIHKIQRQNGKNPLFDSALIRRILKNPVYCGKIAYGRRRTEKVHGTRNDYRLVEQDDYLL
;
A
#
# COMPACT_ATOMS: atom_id res chain seq x y z
N MET A 1 -24.15 14.55 -15.67
CA MET A 1 -25.61 14.48 -15.85
C MET A 1 -26.14 15.70 -16.64
N GLN A 2 -25.75 16.91 -16.27
CA GLN A 2 -26.13 18.12 -17.03
C GLN A 2 -25.73 18.07 -18.52
N ASP A 3 -24.58 17.51 -18.82
CA ASP A 3 -24.04 17.34 -20.19
C ASP A 3 -24.89 16.42 -21.08
N PHE A 4 -25.79 15.63 -20.49
CA PHE A 4 -26.65 14.68 -21.18
C PHE A 4 -28.14 15.10 -21.18
N GLY A 5 -28.48 16.30 -20.67
CA GLY A 5 -29.85 16.78 -20.58
C GLY A 5 -30.79 15.95 -19.67
N VAL A 6 -30.22 15.19 -18.74
CA VAL A 6 -30.97 14.33 -17.80
C VAL A 6 -31.21 15.07 -16.50
N ASN A 7 -32.46 15.16 -16.05
CA ASN A 7 -32.83 15.71 -14.75
C ASN A 7 -32.87 14.59 -13.68
N LEU A 8 -32.47 14.97 -12.46
CA LEU A 8 -32.53 14.12 -11.26
C LEU A 8 -33.72 14.59 -10.41
N ILE A 9 -34.57 13.66 -10.03
CA ILE A 9 -35.66 13.91 -9.10
C ILE A 9 -35.53 12.93 -7.96
N CYS A 10 -35.27 13.44 -6.73
CA CYS A 10 -35.29 12.66 -5.50
C CYS A 10 -36.63 12.88 -4.80
N VAL A 11 -37.44 11.82 -4.73
CA VAL A 11 -38.80 11.89 -4.20
C VAL A 11 -38.81 12.07 -2.68
N GLU A 12 -37.88 11.40 -1.98
CA GLU A 12 -37.78 11.44 -0.54
C GLU A 12 -37.32 12.81 -0.02
N ASP A 13 -36.36 13.44 -0.69
CA ASP A 13 -35.79 14.73 -0.27
C ASP A 13 -36.49 15.93 -0.95
N GLY A 14 -37.43 15.69 -1.86
CA GLY A 14 -38.12 16.73 -2.62
C GLY A 14 -37.22 17.52 -3.56
N ILE A 15 -36.07 16.96 -3.97
CA ILE A 15 -35.10 17.65 -4.81
C ILE A 15 -35.40 17.38 -6.28
N ASP A 16 -35.59 18.48 -7.05
CA ASP A 16 -35.86 18.43 -8.49
C ASP A 16 -34.84 19.30 -9.25
N SER A 17 -33.91 18.67 -9.94
CA SER A 17 -32.84 19.36 -10.67
C SER A 17 -33.35 20.12 -11.93
N SER A 18 -34.62 19.99 -12.30
CA SER A 18 -35.23 20.82 -13.35
C SER A 18 -35.46 22.24 -12.88
N LYS A 19 -35.58 22.46 -11.57
CA LYS A 19 -35.78 23.74 -10.91
C LYS A 19 -34.49 24.33 -10.39
N ASP A 20 -34.36 25.66 -10.42
CA ASP A 20 -33.13 26.33 -9.97
C ASP A 20 -32.84 26.09 -8.46
N ALA A 21 -33.88 26.04 -7.63
CA ALA A 21 -33.76 25.68 -6.23
C ALA A 21 -33.20 24.26 -6.04
N GLY A 22 -33.62 23.30 -6.85
CA GLY A 22 -33.12 21.93 -6.80
C GLY A 22 -31.65 21.82 -7.28
N LYS A 23 -31.29 22.60 -8.32
CA LYS A 23 -29.88 22.68 -8.75
C LYS A 23 -28.99 23.23 -7.67
N LEU A 24 -29.41 24.31 -6.98
CA LEU A 24 -28.69 24.91 -5.89
C LEU A 24 -28.52 23.89 -4.73
N MET A 25 -29.60 23.20 -4.36
CA MET A 25 -29.57 22.19 -3.30
C MET A 25 -28.58 21.06 -3.62
N ILE A 26 -28.59 20.53 -4.84
CA ILE A 26 -27.65 19.52 -5.29
C ILE A 26 -26.20 20.03 -5.21
N SER A 27 -25.96 21.27 -5.61
CA SER A 27 -24.62 21.88 -5.55
C SER A 27 -24.13 22.01 -4.11
N VAL A 28 -24.97 22.44 -3.18
CA VAL A 28 -24.66 22.56 -1.76
C VAL A 28 -24.38 21.17 -1.15
N LEU A 29 -25.25 20.19 -1.40
CA LEU A 29 -25.05 18.83 -0.92
C LEU A 29 -23.78 18.19 -1.47
N SER A 30 -23.47 18.45 -2.74
CA SER A 30 -22.22 17.97 -3.35
C SER A 30 -20.99 18.60 -2.70
N ALA A 31 -21.04 19.90 -2.42
CA ALA A 31 -19.94 20.59 -1.73
C ALA A 31 -19.74 20.07 -0.29
N VAL A 32 -20.83 19.87 0.44
CA VAL A 32 -20.77 19.27 1.80
C VAL A 32 -20.18 17.87 1.76
N ALA A 33 -20.64 17.03 0.83
CA ALA A 33 -20.11 15.67 0.66
C ALA A 33 -18.62 15.64 0.29
N GLU A 34 -18.14 16.64 -0.46
CA GLU A 34 -16.73 16.76 -0.80
C GLU A 34 -15.88 17.18 0.41
N ILE A 35 -16.36 18.12 1.22
CA ILE A 35 -15.74 18.50 2.49
C ILE A 35 -15.66 17.31 3.44
N GLU A 36 -16.75 16.56 3.59
CA GLU A 36 -16.79 15.39 4.47
C GLU A 36 -15.81 14.30 4.02
N ARG A 37 -15.73 14.05 2.71
CA ARG A 37 -14.75 13.11 2.14
C ARG A 37 -13.31 13.54 2.42
N GLU A 38 -13.00 14.83 2.30
CA GLU A 38 -11.66 15.34 2.61
C GLU A 38 -11.34 15.24 4.10
N ASN A 39 -12.29 15.54 4.98
CA ASN A 39 -12.12 15.37 6.43
C ASN A 39 -11.83 13.91 6.79
N ILE A 40 -12.57 12.95 6.23
CA ILE A 40 -12.32 11.52 6.43
C ILE A 40 -10.92 11.14 5.93
N ARG A 41 -10.49 11.68 4.79
CA ARG A 41 -9.16 11.45 4.23
C ARG A 41 -8.07 11.94 5.18
N VAL A 42 -8.19 13.17 5.68
CA VAL A 42 -7.23 13.78 6.63
C VAL A 42 -7.15 12.94 7.90
N GLN A 43 -8.27 12.64 8.55
CA GLN A 43 -8.32 11.83 9.77
C GLN A 43 -7.71 10.44 9.57
N THR A 44 -7.96 9.81 8.41
CA THR A 44 -7.38 8.51 8.08
C THR A 44 -5.87 8.59 7.94
N MET A 45 -5.36 9.65 7.31
CA MET A 45 -3.91 9.87 7.15
C MET A 45 -3.22 10.15 8.49
N GLU A 46 -3.82 11.00 9.32
CA GLU A 46 -3.31 11.29 10.68
C GLU A 46 -3.27 10.02 11.53
N GLY A 47 -4.33 9.21 11.52
CA GLY A 47 -4.36 7.94 12.22
C GLY A 47 -3.27 6.96 11.75
N ARG A 48 -2.96 6.93 10.45
CA ARG A 48 -1.86 6.12 9.90
C ARG A 48 -0.49 6.64 10.33
N ILE A 49 -0.29 7.97 10.32
CA ILE A 49 0.95 8.61 10.77
C ILE A 49 1.17 8.31 12.26
N GLN A 50 0.14 8.48 13.08
CA GLN A 50 0.21 8.17 14.50
C GLN A 50 0.56 6.69 14.74
N LYS A 51 -0.10 5.77 14.04
CA LYS A 51 0.20 4.35 14.09
C LYS A 51 1.64 4.03 13.71
N ALA A 52 2.20 4.73 12.70
CA ALA A 52 3.60 4.57 12.31
C ALA A 52 4.57 5.08 13.40
N ARG A 53 4.25 6.23 14.03
CA ARG A 53 5.04 6.77 15.16
C ARG A 53 5.06 5.83 16.38
N GLU A 54 3.98 5.08 16.57
CA GLU A 54 3.88 4.04 17.60
C GLU A 54 4.61 2.73 17.23
N GLY A 55 5.33 2.69 16.12
CA GLY A 55 6.03 1.48 15.63
C GLY A 55 5.10 0.36 15.18
N LYS A 56 3.83 0.66 14.89
CA LYS A 56 2.86 -0.32 14.41
C LYS A 56 2.87 -0.42 12.90
N TRP A 57 2.64 -1.62 12.39
CA TRP A 57 2.59 -1.88 10.95
C TRP A 57 1.36 -1.25 10.29
N ASN A 58 1.58 -0.45 9.26
CA ASN A 58 0.53 0.22 8.47
C ASN A 58 0.24 -0.46 7.13
N GLY A 59 0.98 -1.51 6.76
CA GLY A 59 0.72 -2.28 5.56
C GLY A 59 -0.41 -3.30 5.74
N GLY A 60 -0.86 -3.92 4.65
CA GLY A 60 -1.82 -5.01 4.68
C GLY A 60 -1.15 -6.29 5.17
N PHE A 61 -0.43 -6.99 4.29
CA PHE A 61 0.26 -8.22 4.67
C PHE A 61 1.62 -7.93 5.33
N ALA A 62 1.99 -8.77 6.30
CA ALA A 62 3.32 -8.74 6.88
C ALA A 62 4.39 -9.00 5.80
N PRO A 63 5.57 -8.37 5.87
CA PRO A 63 6.72 -8.74 5.05
C PRO A 63 7.07 -10.22 5.21
N TYR A 64 7.69 -10.83 4.21
CA TYR A 64 8.13 -12.22 4.30
C TYR A 64 9.14 -12.37 5.44
N GLY A 65 9.05 -13.41 6.23
CA GLY A 65 9.84 -13.58 7.46
C GLY A 65 9.18 -13.00 8.72
N TYR A 66 8.03 -12.34 8.57
CA TYR A 66 7.27 -11.77 9.70
C TYR A 66 5.80 -12.21 9.66
N LYS A 67 5.18 -12.30 10.82
CA LYS A 67 3.74 -12.41 11.03
C LYS A 67 3.21 -11.14 11.69
N LEU A 68 1.96 -10.81 11.42
CA LEU A 68 1.29 -9.63 11.97
C LEU A 68 0.30 -10.05 13.04
N GLU A 69 0.51 -9.60 14.27
CA GLU A 69 -0.40 -9.83 15.39
C GLU A 69 -0.70 -8.49 16.07
N LYS A 70 -1.97 -8.15 16.20
CA LYS A 70 -2.45 -6.89 16.84
C LYS A 70 -1.73 -5.62 16.36
N GLY A 71 -1.37 -5.56 15.07
CA GLY A 71 -0.68 -4.41 14.48
C GLY A 71 0.84 -4.38 14.67
N GLN A 72 1.43 -5.35 15.34
CA GLN A 72 2.87 -5.50 15.50
C GLN A 72 3.43 -6.64 14.66
N LEU A 73 4.66 -6.48 14.21
CA LEU A 73 5.38 -7.51 13.45
C LEU A 73 6.18 -8.39 14.41
N PHE A 74 5.96 -9.69 14.31
CA PHE A 74 6.73 -10.72 15.01
C PHE A 74 7.49 -11.56 14.00
N ILE A 75 8.66 -12.08 14.36
CA ILE A 75 9.43 -12.96 13.50
C ILE A 75 8.66 -14.28 13.31
N ASN A 76 8.54 -14.69 12.05
CA ASN A 76 8.11 -16.04 11.68
C ASN A 76 9.37 -16.85 11.38
N GLU A 77 9.80 -17.70 12.31
CA GLU A 77 11.09 -18.41 12.23
C GLU A 77 11.21 -19.32 11.01
N GLU A 78 10.13 -19.92 10.56
CA GLU A 78 10.12 -20.77 9.36
C GLU A 78 10.47 -19.97 8.09
N GLU A 79 9.89 -18.78 7.95
CA GLU A 79 10.18 -17.89 6.83
C GLU A 79 11.49 -17.12 7.01
N ALA A 80 11.84 -16.77 8.26
CA ALA A 80 13.02 -16.01 8.60
C ALA A 80 14.31 -16.78 8.29
N ALA A 81 14.28 -18.11 8.34
CA ALA A 81 15.42 -18.95 7.97
C ALA A 81 15.88 -18.64 6.53
N ALA A 82 14.96 -18.56 5.57
CA ALA A 82 15.30 -18.21 4.19
C ALA A 82 15.81 -16.76 4.07
N ILE A 83 15.26 -15.83 4.85
CA ILE A 83 15.72 -14.42 4.86
C ILE A 83 17.17 -14.33 5.35
N ARG A 84 17.51 -15.04 6.42
CA ARG A 84 18.90 -15.08 6.93
C ARG A 84 19.88 -15.60 5.87
N VAL A 85 19.52 -16.65 5.14
CA VAL A 85 20.34 -17.17 4.04
C VAL A 85 20.50 -16.12 2.93
N ILE A 86 19.42 -15.40 2.56
CA ILE A 86 19.49 -14.34 1.53
C ILE A 86 20.48 -13.25 1.93
N PHE A 87 20.41 -12.74 3.18
CA PHE A 87 21.30 -11.69 3.64
C PHE A 87 22.74 -12.21 3.82
N ASP A 88 22.91 -13.41 4.35
CA ASP A 88 24.23 -14.03 4.51
C ASP A 88 24.95 -14.18 3.17
N GLN A 89 24.30 -14.78 2.20
CA GLN A 89 24.85 -14.94 0.86
C GLN A 89 25.08 -13.61 0.15
N TYR A 90 24.20 -12.61 0.36
CA TYR A 90 24.39 -11.30 -0.26
C TYR A 90 25.60 -10.55 0.29
N VAL A 91 25.89 -10.69 1.59
CA VAL A 91 27.01 -10.01 2.26
C VAL A 91 28.34 -10.71 2.00
N HIS A 92 28.36 -12.04 1.97
CA HIS A 92 29.59 -12.82 1.90
C HIS A 92 29.96 -13.27 0.47
N THR A 93 29.13 -12.97 -0.54
CA THR A 93 29.41 -13.31 -1.94
C THR A 93 29.10 -12.14 -2.87
N ASP A 94 29.75 -12.07 -4.03
CA ASP A 94 29.45 -11.07 -5.07
C ASP A 94 28.21 -11.42 -5.89
N THR A 95 27.25 -12.10 -5.26
CA THR A 95 26.08 -12.63 -5.95
C THR A 95 24.92 -11.64 -5.91
N GLY A 96 24.49 -11.14 -7.06
CA GLY A 96 23.31 -10.29 -7.18
C GLY A 96 21.99 -11.04 -7.03
N ALA A 97 20.86 -10.32 -7.01
CA ALA A 97 19.53 -10.89 -6.76
C ALA A 97 19.13 -12.05 -7.69
N ASN A 98 19.59 -12.05 -8.95
CA ASN A 98 19.33 -13.15 -9.90
C ASN A 98 20.12 -14.42 -9.50
N GLY A 99 21.38 -14.27 -9.12
CA GLY A 99 22.21 -15.37 -8.63
C GLY A 99 21.69 -15.95 -7.33
N LEU A 100 21.24 -15.11 -6.40
CA LEU A 100 20.60 -15.52 -5.16
C LEU A 100 19.32 -16.34 -5.42
N ALA A 101 18.48 -15.92 -6.36
CA ALA A 101 17.28 -16.67 -6.72
C ALA A 101 17.63 -18.08 -7.24
N LYS A 102 18.66 -18.18 -8.08
CA LYS A 102 19.18 -19.46 -8.57
C LYS A 102 19.78 -20.28 -7.44
N TYR A 103 20.59 -19.67 -6.58
CA TYR A 103 21.18 -20.33 -5.43
C TYR A 103 20.14 -20.98 -4.53
N LEU A 104 19.09 -20.22 -4.12
CA LEU A 104 18.03 -20.74 -3.28
C LEU A 104 17.30 -21.91 -3.96
N ALA A 105 16.99 -21.80 -5.25
CA ALA A 105 16.33 -22.87 -6.01
C ALA A 105 17.19 -24.15 -6.07
N THR A 106 18.49 -24.05 -6.32
CA THR A 106 19.41 -25.20 -6.39
C THR A 106 19.65 -25.87 -5.05
N HIS A 107 19.54 -25.11 -3.95
CA HIS A 107 19.67 -25.65 -2.58
C HIS A 107 18.34 -26.08 -1.97
N GLY A 108 17.25 -26.12 -2.75
CA GLY A 108 15.93 -26.57 -2.29
C GLY A 108 15.28 -25.62 -1.28
N ILE A 109 15.73 -24.36 -1.19
CA ILE A 109 15.16 -23.35 -0.30
C ILE A 109 13.96 -22.71 -1.00
N HIS A 110 12.78 -23.09 -0.57
CA HIS A 110 11.52 -22.62 -1.16
C HIS A 110 10.79 -21.65 -0.24
N LYS A 111 9.96 -20.79 -0.86
CA LYS A 111 9.03 -19.95 -0.09
C LYS A 111 7.95 -20.80 0.55
N ILE A 112 7.63 -20.49 1.79
CA ILE A 112 6.38 -20.95 2.38
C ILE A 112 5.25 -20.20 1.69
N GLN A 113 4.30 -20.95 1.14
CA GLN A 113 3.18 -20.37 0.40
C GLN A 113 2.24 -19.65 1.35
N ARG A 114 1.97 -18.38 1.07
CA ARG A 114 0.91 -17.60 1.71
C ARG A 114 -0.33 -17.62 0.82
N GLN A 115 -1.49 -17.22 1.36
CA GLN A 115 -2.82 -17.32 0.72
C GLN A 115 -2.88 -16.94 -0.76
N ASN A 116 -2.02 -16.04 -1.25
CA ASN A 116 -2.06 -15.51 -2.61
C ASN A 116 -0.87 -15.91 -3.49
N GLY A 117 -0.01 -16.83 -3.07
CA GLY A 117 1.19 -17.19 -3.82
C GLY A 117 1.24 -18.66 -4.21
N LYS A 118 1.18 -18.95 -5.52
CA LYS A 118 1.32 -20.33 -6.02
C LYS A 118 2.77 -20.72 -6.36
N ASN A 119 3.67 -19.75 -6.51
CA ASN A 119 5.06 -20.02 -6.90
C ASN A 119 5.93 -20.22 -5.64
N PRO A 120 6.51 -21.40 -5.42
CA PRO A 120 7.36 -21.68 -4.27
C PRO A 120 8.79 -21.09 -4.42
N LEU A 121 9.17 -20.64 -5.61
CA LEU A 121 10.52 -20.13 -5.86
C LEU A 121 10.64 -18.66 -5.51
N PHE A 122 11.77 -18.27 -4.95
CA PHE A 122 12.16 -16.88 -4.82
C PHE A 122 12.54 -16.30 -6.19
N ASP A 123 11.88 -15.25 -6.62
CA ASP A 123 12.27 -14.49 -7.81
C ASP A 123 13.18 -13.31 -7.44
N SER A 124 13.94 -12.82 -8.41
CA SER A 124 14.87 -11.72 -8.20
C SER A 124 14.20 -10.38 -7.81
N ALA A 125 12.94 -10.20 -8.18
CA ALA A 125 12.19 -9.00 -7.81
C ALA A 125 11.81 -9.03 -6.32
N LEU A 126 11.41 -10.19 -5.80
CA LEU A 126 11.16 -10.39 -4.38
C LEU A 126 12.44 -10.21 -3.56
N ILE A 127 13.56 -10.83 -3.99
CA ILE A 127 14.85 -10.70 -3.32
C ILE A 127 15.28 -9.23 -3.26
N ARG A 128 15.19 -8.48 -4.36
CA ARG A 128 15.48 -7.03 -4.34
C ARG A 128 14.59 -6.25 -3.38
N ARG A 129 13.30 -6.61 -3.27
CA ARG A 129 12.38 -5.99 -2.30
C ARG A 129 12.77 -6.32 -0.86
N ILE A 130 13.20 -7.55 -0.59
CA ILE A 130 13.69 -7.98 0.72
C ILE A 130 14.94 -7.15 1.08
N LEU A 131 15.96 -7.14 0.23
CA LEU A 131 17.23 -6.45 0.50
C LEU A 131 17.07 -4.92 0.69
N LYS A 132 16.07 -4.29 0.04
CA LYS A 132 15.79 -2.85 0.15
C LYS A 132 14.80 -2.49 1.26
N ASN A 133 14.21 -3.45 1.95
CA ASN A 133 13.19 -3.16 2.93
C ASN A 133 13.79 -2.91 4.32
N PRO A 134 13.69 -1.70 4.88
CA PRO A 134 14.26 -1.35 6.18
C PRO A 134 13.69 -2.15 7.35
N VAL A 135 12.59 -2.86 7.17
CA VAL A 135 12.00 -3.72 8.23
C VAL A 135 12.99 -4.79 8.70
N TYR A 136 13.86 -5.28 7.82
CA TYR A 136 14.88 -6.26 8.17
C TYR A 136 16.06 -5.67 8.96
N CYS A 137 16.12 -4.34 9.06
CA CYS A 137 17.02 -3.59 9.94
C CYS A 137 16.28 -3.06 11.19
N GLY A 138 15.10 -3.58 11.50
CA GLY A 138 14.31 -3.19 12.67
C GLY A 138 13.56 -1.87 12.53
N LYS A 139 13.40 -1.33 11.33
CA LYS A 139 12.75 -0.05 11.09
C LYS A 139 11.49 -0.20 10.25
N ILE A 140 10.38 0.40 10.68
CA ILE A 140 9.13 0.44 9.92
C ILE A 140 9.07 1.75 9.14
N ALA A 141 9.24 1.69 7.82
CA ALA A 141 9.12 2.85 6.96
C ALA A 141 7.66 3.11 6.57
N TYR A 142 7.19 4.35 6.75
CA TYR A 142 5.87 4.79 6.34
C TYR A 142 5.97 6.05 5.46
N GLY A 143 5.18 6.10 4.38
CA GLY A 143 5.14 7.25 3.49
C GLY A 143 6.22 7.26 2.40
N ARG A 144 6.97 6.18 2.20
CA ARG A 144 8.02 6.08 1.16
C ARG A 144 7.52 6.31 -0.27
N ARG A 145 6.24 6.12 -0.51
CA ARG A 145 5.62 6.28 -1.83
C ARG A 145 4.32 7.03 -1.74
N ARG A 146 4.11 7.93 -2.67
CA ARG A 146 2.86 8.65 -2.89
C ARG A 146 2.34 8.37 -4.29
N THR A 147 1.03 8.24 -4.42
CA THR A 147 0.38 8.16 -5.72
C THR A 147 -0.01 9.56 -6.16
N GLU A 148 0.49 10.00 -7.29
CA GLU A 148 0.16 11.30 -7.89
C GLU A 148 -0.62 11.07 -9.17
N LYS A 149 -1.63 11.92 -9.39
CA LYS A 149 -2.41 11.91 -10.63
C LYS A 149 -1.55 12.42 -11.78
N VAL A 150 -1.57 11.72 -12.89
CA VAL A 150 -0.91 12.18 -14.11
C VAL A 150 -1.75 13.31 -14.73
N HIS A 151 -1.13 14.48 -14.90
CA HIS A 151 -1.80 15.65 -15.49
C HIS A 151 -2.28 15.32 -16.90
N GLY A 152 -3.52 15.73 -17.22
CA GLY A 152 -4.11 15.51 -18.54
C GLY A 152 -4.78 14.15 -18.75
N THR A 153 -4.74 13.25 -17.76
CA THR A 153 -5.41 11.95 -17.82
C THR A 153 -6.56 11.84 -16.81
N ARG A 154 -7.59 11.06 -17.14
CA ARG A 154 -8.75 10.90 -16.26
C ARG A 154 -8.48 9.97 -15.09
N ASN A 155 -7.74 8.88 -15.32
CA ASN A 155 -7.58 7.77 -14.37
C ASN A 155 -6.13 7.29 -14.19
N ASP A 156 -5.14 7.95 -14.79
CA ASP A 156 -3.77 7.50 -14.67
C ASP A 156 -3.09 8.12 -13.45
N TYR A 157 -2.40 7.27 -12.72
CA TYR A 157 -1.65 7.63 -11.51
C TYR A 157 -0.25 7.06 -11.60
N ARG A 158 0.74 7.81 -11.14
CA ARG A 158 2.12 7.34 -11.01
C ARG A 158 2.51 7.24 -9.54
N LEU A 159 3.37 6.28 -9.25
CA LEU A 159 4.02 6.17 -7.94
C LEU A 159 5.26 7.08 -7.93
N VAL A 160 5.33 7.93 -6.92
CA VAL A 160 6.49 8.81 -6.66
C VAL A 160 7.13 8.39 -5.35
N GLU A 161 8.43 8.19 -5.35
CA GLU A 161 9.19 7.95 -4.12
C GLU A 161 9.32 9.28 -3.36
N GLN A 162 9.26 9.19 -2.04
CA GLN A 162 9.36 10.34 -1.13
C GLN A 162 10.67 10.22 -0.38
N ASP A 163 11.42 11.33 -0.30
CA ASP A 163 12.67 11.39 0.47
C ASP A 163 12.38 11.64 1.96
N ASP A 164 11.29 12.35 2.25
CA ASP A 164 10.84 12.62 3.62
C ASP A 164 9.76 11.59 4.03
N TYR A 165 10.17 10.55 4.75
CA TYR A 165 9.29 9.50 5.27
C TYR A 165 9.68 9.07 6.69
N LEU A 166 8.71 8.57 7.43
CA LEU A 166 8.94 8.06 8.79
C LEU A 166 9.68 6.70 8.76
N LEU A 167 10.68 6.56 9.64
CA LEU A 167 11.46 5.33 9.87
C LEU A 167 11.34 4.87 11.33
#